data_d21b1352987f571722f4276f46e00c0b
#
_entry.id   d21b1352987f571722f4276f46e00c0b
#
_cell.length_a   1.000
_cell.length_b   1.000
_cell.length_c   1.000
_cell.angle_alpha   90.00
_cell.angle_beta   90.00
_cell.angle_gamma   90.00
#
_symmetry.space_group_name_H-M   'P 1'
#
loop_
_entity.id
_entity.type
_entity.pdbx_description
1 polymer ?
#
loop_
_entity_poly.entity_id
_entity_poly.type
_entity_poly.pdbx_seq_one_letter_code
_entity_poly.pdbx_strand_id
1 'polypeptide(L)'
;DSGSVARTERVVPMIAIARAMGASFTIRQNAYLVGGLLGMSPEELTEKLPSIIEFADLGNYLDRHLRGAPTSARQRLAWSIAMAIDADVYAIDQTLVVGELEFRQKCWSAVDTLRENGATFIVSSDGAKQYRRFCDRGLYFEQGALVADTTVPRALALAREARREPRGE
;
A
#
# COMPACT_ATOMS: atom_id res chain seq x y z
N ASP A 1 22.75 5.26 -9.58
CA ASP A 1 21.84 6.33 -9.17
C ASP A 1 22.38 6.98 -7.89
N SER A 2 22.17 8.28 -7.73
CA SER A 2 22.58 9.03 -6.56
C SER A 2 21.47 9.98 -6.11
N GLY A 3 21.46 10.33 -4.83
CA GLY A 3 20.44 11.23 -4.27
C GLY A 3 20.43 11.15 -2.75
N SER A 4 19.58 11.97 -2.13
CA SER A 4 19.32 11.94 -0.70
C SER A 4 17.84 11.98 -0.41
N VAL A 5 17.43 11.29 0.64
CA VAL A 5 16.07 11.36 1.18
C VAL A 5 16.17 11.87 2.61
N ALA A 6 15.56 13.02 2.87
CA ALA A 6 15.39 13.56 4.22
C ALA A 6 13.94 13.36 4.65
N ARG A 7 13.74 12.82 5.84
CA ARG A 7 12.43 12.64 6.45
C ARG A 7 12.47 12.85 7.95
N THR A 8 11.45 13.45 8.50
CA THR A 8 11.18 13.53 9.94
C THR A 8 9.95 12.72 10.33
N GLU A 9 9.14 12.34 9.33
CA GLU A 9 7.85 11.70 9.46
C GLU A 9 7.98 10.17 9.44
N ARG A 10 6.99 9.48 10.02
CA ARG A 10 6.86 8.02 9.93
C ARG A 10 6.33 7.64 8.55
N VAL A 11 7.13 6.90 7.78
CA VAL A 11 6.78 6.44 6.42
C VAL A 11 6.53 4.94 6.42
N VAL A 12 5.39 4.50 5.89
CA VAL A 12 5.07 3.09 5.65
C VAL A 12 5.23 2.75 4.17
N PRO A 13 6.23 1.92 3.81
CA PRO A 13 6.39 1.45 2.45
C PRO A 13 5.48 0.25 2.17
N MET A 14 4.48 0.42 1.34
CA MET A 14 3.59 -0.66 0.88
C MET A 14 4.09 -1.25 -0.44
N ILE A 15 5.31 -1.76 -0.44
CA ILE A 15 5.99 -2.32 -1.62
C ILE A 15 6.13 -3.83 -1.43
N ALA A 16 5.34 -4.60 -2.17
CA ALA A 16 5.40 -6.07 -2.18
C ALA A 16 5.38 -6.75 -0.79
N ILE A 17 4.79 -6.13 0.23
CA ILE A 17 4.79 -6.55 1.63
C ILE A 17 4.31 -8.00 1.79
N ALA A 18 3.31 -8.42 1.01
CA ALA A 18 2.78 -9.76 1.05
C ALA A 18 3.82 -10.85 0.72
N ARG A 19 4.91 -10.50 0.01
CA ARG A 19 5.99 -11.44 -0.32
C ARG A 19 6.88 -11.80 0.88
N ALA A 20 6.91 -10.96 1.90
CA ALA A 20 7.67 -11.22 3.13
C ALA A 20 7.04 -12.33 4.00
N MET A 21 5.78 -12.70 3.75
CA MET A 21 5.05 -13.68 4.54
C MET A 21 5.49 -15.12 4.27
N GLY A 22 5.70 -15.90 5.33
CA GLY A 22 5.97 -17.33 5.28
C GLY A 22 4.70 -18.17 5.21
N ALA A 23 4.58 -19.06 4.21
CA ALA A 23 3.42 -19.94 4.06
C ALA A 23 3.25 -20.96 5.20
N SER A 24 4.36 -21.34 5.85
CA SER A 24 4.41 -22.24 7.01
C SER A 24 4.18 -21.52 8.35
N PHE A 25 4.19 -20.21 8.37
CA PHE A 25 3.85 -19.43 9.56
C PHE A 25 2.34 -19.30 9.69
N THR A 26 1.85 -19.16 10.93
CA THR A 26 0.45 -18.84 11.18
C THR A 26 0.14 -17.41 10.74
N ILE A 27 -1.15 -17.07 10.65
CA ILE A 27 -1.59 -15.69 10.38
C ILE A 27 -1.02 -14.75 11.46
N ARG A 28 -1.08 -15.16 12.73
CA ARG A 28 -0.50 -14.44 13.87
C ARG A 28 1.00 -14.18 13.69
N GLN A 29 1.77 -15.22 13.39
CA GLN A 29 3.22 -15.12 13.20
C GLN A 29 3.56 -14.21 12.00
N ASN A 30 2.80 -14.29 10.91
CA ASN A 30 2.97 -13.40 9.77
C ASN A 30 2.62 -11.95 10.11
N ALA A 31 1.62 -11.71 10.97
CA ALA A 31 1.28 -10.36 11.42
C ALA A 31 2.45 -9.73 12.20
N TYR A 32 3.05 -10.47 13.12
CA TYR A 32 4.23 -10.00 13.86
C TYR A 32 5.45 -9.80 12.95
N LEU A 33 5.70 -10.73 12.03
CA LEU A 33 6.79 -10.61 11.06
C LEU A 33 6.66 -9.35 10.22
N VAL A 34 5.50 -9.16 9.60
CA VAL A 34 5.27 -8.04 8.68
C VAL A 34 5.17 -6.71 9.41
N GLY A 35 4.46 -6.68 10.54
CA GLY A 35 4.37 -5.46 11.36
C GLY A 35 5.73 -5.01 11.86
N GLY A 36 6.57 -5.95 12.34
CA GLY A 36 7.96 -5.64 12.73
C GLY A 36 8.81 -5.14 11.57
N LEU A 37 8.67 -5.72 10.37
CA LEU A 37 9.36 -5.22 9.15
C LEU A 37 8.92 -3.80 8.77
N LEU A 38 7.67 -3.43 9.08
CA LEU A 38 7.14 -2.10 8.85
C LEU A 38 7.40 -1.13 10.02
N GLY A 39 8.12 -1.57 11.05
CA GLY A 39 8.56 -0.75 12.18
C GLY A 39 7.58 -0.62 13.33
N MET A 40 6.61 -1.55 13.46
CA MET A 40 5.78 -1.65 14.66
C MET A 40 6.57 -2.32 15.80
N SER A 41 6.40 -1.84 17.03
CA SER A 41 6.92 -2.54 18.20
C SER A 41 6.07 -3.79 18.52
N PRO A 42 6.60 -4.76 19.27
CA PRO A 42 5.82 -5.92 19.70
C PRO A 42 4.59 -5.53 20.52
N GLU A 43 4.69 -4.47 21.32
CA GLU A 43 3.60 -3.92 22.14
C GLU A 43 2.52 -3.32 21.26
N GLU A 44 2.90 -2.48 20.29
CA GLU A 44 1.99 -1.88 19.30
C GLU A 44 1.26 -2.97 18.48
N LEU A 45 2.00 -4.00 18.08
CA LEU A 45 1.42 -5.14 17.37
C LEU A 45 0.43 -5.92 18.22
N THR A 46 0.76 -6.16 19.48
CA THR A 46 -0.12 -6.91 20.41
C THR A 46 -1.43 -6.14 20.62
N GLU A 47 -1.37 -4.83 20.78
CA GLU A 47 -2.53 -3.96 20.95
C GLU A 47 -3.41 -3.93 19.69
N LYS A 48 -2.79 -3.77 18.51
CA LYS A 48 -3.50 -3.60 17.23
C LYS A 48 -3.90 -4.91 16.55
N LEU A 49 -3.34 -6.05 16.97
CA LEU A 49 -3.60 -7.34 16.32
C LEU A 49 -5.09 -7.69 16.21
N PRO A 50 -5.93 -7.51 17.23
CA PRO A 50 -7.36 -7.82 17.11
C PRO A 50 -8.03 -7.05 15.98
N SER A 51 -7.81 -5.73 15.89
CA SER A 51 -8.39 -4.88 14.84
C SER A 51 -7.84 -5.18 13.44
N ILE A 52 -6.54 -5.50 13.33
CA ILE A 52 -5.91 -5.94 12.08
C ILE A 52 -6.59 -7.21 11.54
N ILE A 53 -6.81 -8.19 12.42
CA ILE A 53 -7.39 -9.49 12.05
C ILE A 53 -8.88 -9.37 11.74
N GLU A 54 -9.61 -8.56 12.48
CA GLU A 54 -11.00 -8.24 12.19
C GLU A 54 -11.14 -7.55 10.84
N PHE A 55 -10.33 -6.51 10.59
CA PHE A 55 -10.34 -5.81 9.30
C PHE A 55 -10.03 -6.75 8.13
N ALA A 56 -9.05 -7.65 8.30
CA ALA A 56 -8.65 -8.62 7.29
C ALA A 56 -9.67 -9.76 7.07
N ASP A 57 -10.72 -9.89 7.90
CA ASP A 57 -11.67 -11.02 7.93
C ASP A 57 -10.94 -12.38 8.10
N LEU A 58 -9.99 -12.45 9.03
CA LEU A 58 -9.14 -13.63 9.23
C LEU A 58 -9.24 -14.25 10.63
N GLY A 59 -10.24 -13.87 11.44
CA GLY A 59 -10.39 -14.35 12.81
C GLY A 59 -10.37 -15.87 12.95
N ASN A 60 -11.08 -16.59 12.09
CA ASN A 60 -11.14 -18.05 12.08
C ASN A 60 -9.82 -18.74 11.64
N TYR A 61 -8.85 -17.96 11.16
CA TYR A 61 -7.58 -18.47 10.64
C TYR A 61 -6.37 -18.03 11.45
N LEU A 62 -6.55 -17.22 12.51
CA LEU A 62 -5.48 -16.54 13.24
C LEU A 62 -4.31 -17.47 13.62
N ASP A 63 -4.62 -18.64 14.15
CA ASP A 63 -3.63 -19.62 14.59
C ASP A 63 -3.42 -20.77 13.57
N ARG A 64 -3.97 -20.63 12.36
CA ARG A 64 -3.73 -21.55 11.24
C ARG A 64 -2.58 -21.06 10.37
N HIS A 65 -1.87 -22.00 9.75
CA HIS A 65 -0.82 -21.67 8.78
C HIS A 65 -1.40 -20.94 7.58
N LEU A 66 -0.67 -19.94 7.07
CA LEU A 66 -1.08 -19.12 5.94
C LEU A 66 -1.40 -19.95 4.67
N ARG A 67 -0.70 -21.08 4.46
CA ARG A 67 -0.98 -22.01 3.35
C ARG A 67 -2.37 -22.63 3.40
N GLY A 68 -3.00 -22.71 4.56
CA GLY A 68 -4.35 -23.24 4.77
C GLY A 68 -5.45 -22.16 4.80
N ALA A 69 -5.09 -20.89 4.63
CA ALA A 69 -6.01 -19.77 4.58
C ALA A 69 -6.51 -19.51 3.13
N PRO A 70 -7.59 -18.72 2.94
CA PRO A 70 -8.03 -18.29 1.61
C PRO A 70 -6.92 -17.64 0.80
N THR A 71 -6.96 -17.76 -0.53
CA THR A 71 -5.92 -17.24 -1.44
C THR A 71 -5.70 -15.73 -1.26
N SER A 72 -6.78 -14.97 -0.98
CA SER A 72 -6.72 -13.53 -0.73
C SER A 72 -6.17 -13.15 0.66
N ALA A 73 -6.06 -14.11 1.60
CA ALA A 73 -5.68 -13.85 2.98
C ALA A 73 -4.34 -13.12 3.11
N ARG A 74 -3.35 -13.51 2.30
CA ARG A 74 -2.02 -12.90 2.28
C ARG A 74 -2.08 -11.39 1.96
N GLN A 75 -2.84 -11.03 0.94
CA GLN A 75 -2.97 -9.63 0.52
C GLN A 75 -3.78 -8.82 1.53
N ARG A 76 -4.90 -9.40 2.03
CA ARG A 76 -5.73 -8.75 3.04
C ARG A 76 -4.96 -8.50 4.34
N LEU A 77 -4.22 -9.49 4.82
CA LEU A 77 -3.40 -9.35 6.03
C LEU A 77 -2.32 -8.27 5.85
N ALA A 78 -1.54 -8.32 4.75
CA ALA A 78 -0.49 -7.33 4.47
C ALA A 78 -1.04 -5.90 4.44
N TRP A 79 -2.15 -5.72 3.77
CA TRP A 79 -2.82 -4.43 3.65
C TRP A 79 -3.32 -3.93 5.01
N SER A 80 -3.99 -4.79 5.78
CA SER A 80 -4.55 -4.44 7.09
C SER A 80 -3.45 -4.05 8.09
N ILE A 81 -2.31 -4.75 8.08
CA ILE A 81 -1.16 -4.40 8.92
C ILE A 81 -0.63 -3.02 8.56
N ALA A 82 -0.41 -2.75 7.26
CA ALA A 82 0.14 -1.48 6.81
C ALA A 82 -0.76 -0.30 7.17
N MET A 83 -2.08 -0.44 7.00
CA MET A 83 -3.05 0.61 7.33
C MET A 83 -3.29 0.78 8.83
N ALA A 84 -2.93 -0.19 9.65
CA ALA A 84 -3.03 -0.09 11.11
C ALA A 84 -1.86 0.71 11.74
N ILE A 85 -0.82 1.01 10.98
CA ILE A 85 0.30 1.81 11.45
C ILE A 85 -0.11 3.29 11.42
N ASP A 86 0.06 3.99 12.52
CA ASP A 86 -0.09 5.44 12.55
C ASP A 86 1.13 6.07 11.88
N ALA A 87 0.96 6.48 10.63
CA ALA A 87 2.02 7.03 9.80
C ALA A 87 1.57 8.33 9.14
N ASP A 88 2.53 9.21 8.92
CA ASP A 88 2.29 10.47 8.21
C ASP A 88 2.26 10.29 6.69
N VAL A 89 3.03 9.30 6.20
CA VAL A 89 3.17 9.03 4.76
C VAL A 89 3.06 7.55 4.46
N TYR A 90 2.22 7.21 3.50
CA TYR A 90 2.07 5.86 2.93
C TYR A 90 2.61 5.85 1.50
N ALA A 91 3.73 5.15 1.28
CA ALA A 91 4.34 4.98 -0.04
C ALA A 91 3.89 3.65 -0.67
N ILE A 92 3.03 3.74 -1.68
CA ILE A 92 2.32 2.59 -2.26
C ILE A 92 2.81 2.34 -3.68
N ASP A 93 3.30 1.15 -3.93
CA ASP A 93 3.63 0.69 -5.27
C ASP A 93 2.58 -0.30 -5.79
N GLN A 94 1.96 0.05 -6.92
CA GLN A 94 0.98 -0.69 -7.70
C GLN A 94 -0.39 -0.92 -7.07
N THR A 95 -0.51 -1.28 -5.79
CA THR A 95 -1.77 -1.79 -5.25
C THR A 95 -2.25 -1.00 -4.04
N LEU A 96 -3.01 0.07 -4.30
CA LEU A 96 -3.66 0.85 -3.23
C LEU A 96 -4.82 0.10 -2.58
N VAL A 97 -5.50 -0.79 -3.29
CA VAL A 97 -6.61 -1.60 -2.78
C VAL A 97 -6.48 -3.05 -3.25
N VAL A 98 -6.80 -3.98 -2.37
CA VAL A 98 -6.62 -5.42 -2.58
C VAL A 98 -7.94 -6.19 -2.38
N GLY A 99 -7.95 -7.45 -2.77
CA GLY A 99 -9.02 -8.38 -2.49
C GLY A 99 -10.25 -8.21 -3.37
N GLU A 100 -11.35 -8.82 -2.94
CA GLU A 100 -12.66 -8.84 -3.58
C GLU A 100 -13.42 -7.53 -3.34
N LEU A 101 -14.55 -7.35 -3.98
CA LEU A 101 -15.29 -6.08 -4.00
C LEU A 101 -15.56 -5.50 -2.60
N GLU A 102 -16.04 -6.33 -1.68
CA GLU A 102 -16.36 -5.91 -0.30
C GLU A 102 -15.11 -5.45 0.46
N PHE A 103 -14.04 -6.23 0.40
CA PHE A 103 -12.77 -5.85 1.04
C PHE A 103 -12.16 -4.60 0.40
N ARG A 104 -12.29 -4.44 -0.92
CA ARG A 104 -11.85 -3.22 -1.60
C ARG A 104 -12.61 -1.98 -1.15
N GLN A 105 -13.91 -2.11 -0.83
CA GLN A 105 -14.68 -1.01 -0.26
C GLN A 105 -14.16 -0.62 1.14
N LYS A 106 -13.85 -1.61 2.00
CA LYS A 106 -13.18 -1.36 3.30
C LYS A 106 -11.84 -0.62 3.10
N CYS A 107 -11.02 -1.07 2.14
CA CYS A 107 -9.74 -0.40 1.82
C CYS A 107 -9.96 1.07 1.43
N TRP A 108 -10.94 1.36 0.56
CA TRP A 108 -11.22 2.74 0.16
C TRP A 108 -11.62 3.62 1.32
N SER A 109 -12.55 3.15 2.17
CA SER A 109 -12.98 3.88 3.35
C SER A 109 -11.81 4.16 4.31
N ALA A 110 -10.94 3.18 4.54
CA ALA A 110 -9.77 3.36 5.39
C ALA A 110 -8.79 4.40 4.83
N VAL A 111 -8.52 4.39 3.51
CA VAL A 111 -7.68 5.41 2.87
C VAL A 111 -8.31 6.79 2.98
N ASP A 112 -9.62 6.91 2.73
CA ASP A 112 -10.32 8.19 2.86
C ASP A 112 -10.22 8.73 4.30
N THR A 113 -10.43 7.88 5.32
CA THR A 113 -10.28 8.26 6.75
C THR A 113 -8.86 8.72 7.08
N LEU A 114 -7.83 7.99 6.62
CA LEU A 114 -6.44 8.38 6.87
C LEU A 114 -6.08 9.72 6.21
N ARG A 115 -6.59 9.99 5.01
CA ARG A 115 -6.41 11.28 4.33
C ARG A 115 -7.11 12.42 5.08
N GLU A 116 -8.33 12.20 5.55
CA GLU A 116 -9.06 13.16 6.37
C GLU A 116 -8.32 13.49 7.67
N ASN A 117 -7.59 12.51 8.23
CA ASN A 117 -6.73 12.68 9.40
C ASN A 117 -5.34 13.28 9.06
N GLY A 118 -5.09 13.68 7.81
CA GLY A 118 -3.89 14.39 7.41
C GLY A 118 -2.76 13.51 6.84
N ALA A 119 -2.96 12.20 6.68
CA ALA A 119 -1.95 11.33 6.08
C ALA A 119 -1.72 11.64 4.60
N THR A 120 -0.46 11.57 4.18
CA THR A 120 -0.04 11.76 2.79
C THR A 120 0.12 10.40 2.10
N PHE A 121 -0.35 10.30 0.87
CA PHE A 121 -0.21 9.10 0.05
C PHE A 121 0.65 9.37 -1.18
N ILE A 122 1.74 8.62 -1.33
CA ILE A 122 2.57 8.58 -2.54
C ILE A 122 2.23 7.28 -3.26
N VAL A 123 1.66 7.38 -4.47
CA VAL A 123 1.14 6.21 -5.19
C VAL A 123 1.82 6.08 -6.54
N SER A 124 2.45 4.93 -6.79
CA SER A 124 2.90 4.47 -8.10
C SER A 124 1.99 3.33 -8.57
N SER A 125 1.39 3.45 -9.75
CA SER A 125 0.48 2.41 -10.28
C SER A 125 0.31 2.52 -11.79
N ASP A 126 0.05 1.40 -12.44
CA ASP A 126 -0.34 1.37 -13.87
C ASP A 126 -1.81 1.77 -14.09
N GLY A 127 -2.58 1.92 -13.02
CA GLY A 127 -4.03 2.13 -13.06
C GLY A 127 -4.46 3.60 -12.92
N ALA A 128 -4.74 4.28 -14.03
CA ALA A 128 -5.22 5.67 -14.06
C ALA A 128 -6.44 5.95 -13.14
N LYS A 129 -7.29 4.93 -12.89
CA LYS A 129 -8.48 5.06 -12.05
C LYS A 129 -8.14 5.32 -10.58
N GLN A 130 -7.07 4.70 -10.06
CA GLN A 130 -6.61 4.88 -8.68
C GLN A 130 -6.07 6.30 -8.48
N TYR A 131 -5.24 6.80 -9.40
CA TYR A 131 -4.73 8.18 -9.33
C TYR A 131 -5.85 9.22 -9.29
N ARG A 132 -6.87 9.08 -10.14
CA ARG A 132 -7.99 10.03 -10.20
C ARG A 132 -8.84 10.04 -8.94
N ARG A 133 -8.89 8.93 -8.21
CA ARG A 133 -9.68 8.84 -6.99
C ARG A 133 -8.93 9.38 -5.77
N PHE A 134 -7.63 9.10 -5.65
CA PHE A 134 -6.90 9.26 -4.40
C PHE A 134 -5.80 10.31 -4.44
N CYS A 135 -5.44 10.82 -5.63
CA CYS A 135 -4.34 11.75 -5.78
C CYS A 135 -4.82 13.07 -6.36
N ASP A 136 -4.35 14.16 -5.77
CA ASP A 136 -4.64 15.53 -6.21
C ASP A 136 -3.52 16.06 -7.13
N ARG A 137 -2.28 15.62 -6.89
CA ARG A 137 -1.06 16.01 -7.59
C ARG A 137 -0.48 14.83 -8.36
N GLY A 138 0.01 15.07 -9.55
CA GLY A 138 0.64 14.08 -10.43
C GLY A 138 2.07 14.45 -10.78
N LEU A 139 3.00 13.54 -10.52
CA LEU A 139 4.40 13.65 -10.93
C LEU A 139 4.61 12.74 -12.15
N TYR A 140 5.02 13.33 -13.27
CA TYR A 140 5.35 12.59 -14.49
C TYR A 140 6.85 12.51 -14.68
N PHE A 141 7.35 11.28 -14.74
CA PHE A 141 8.76 10.98 -14.96
C PHE A 141 8.96 10.35 -16.34
N GLU A 142 10.03 10.73 -17.01
CA GLU A 142 10.48 10.15 -18.26
C GLU A 142 11.99 9.95 -18.24
N GLN A 143 12.45 8.77 -18.60
CA GLN A 143 13.87 8.39 -18.60
C GLN A 143 14.60 8.72 -17.27
N GLY A 144 13.91 8.61 -16.15
CA GLY A 144 14.45 8.90 -14.81
C GLY A 144 14.43 10.38 -14.41
N ALA A 145 14.00 11.28 -15.28
CA ALA A 145 13.87 12.70 -14.98
C ALA A 145 12.42 13.10 -14.67
N LEU A 146 12.22 14.00 -13.72
CA LEU A 146 10.92 14.63 -13.47
C LEU A 146 10.63 15.63 -14.58
N VAL A 147 9.66 15.31 -15.44
CA VAL A 147 9.26 16.16 -16.58
C VAL A 147 8.15 17.13 -16.19
N ALA A 148 7.22 16.70 -15.34
CA ALA A 148 6.12 17.56 -14.90
C ALA A 148 5.70 17.24 -13.46
N ASP A 149 5.39 18.31 -12.73
CA ASP A 149 4.73 18.34 -11.44
C ASP A 149 3.43 19.14 -11.62
N THR A 150 2.29 18.46 -11.65
CA THR A 150 1.04 19.04 -12.14
C THR A 150 -0.19 18.33 -11.57
N THR A 151 -1.37 18.57 -12.13
CA THR A 151 -2.58 17.83 -11.77
C THR A 151 -2.56 16.40 -12.32
N VAL A 152 -3.24 15.48 -11.64
CA VAL A 152 -3.35 14.07 -12.09
C VAL A 152 -3.86 13.93 -13.53
N PRO A 153 -4.92 14.66 -13.98
CA PRO A 153 -5.36 14.57 -15.38
C PRO A 153 -4.27 14.95 -16.40
N ARG A 154 -3.48 15.99 -16.09
CA ARG A 154 -2.40 16.44 -16.99
C ARG A 154 -1.23 15.47 -17.02
N ALA A 155 -0.80 14.95 -15.85
CA ALA A 155 0.24 13.93 -15.78
C ALA A 155 -0.15 12.66 -16.56
N LEU A 156 -1.41 12.21 -16.45
CA LEU A 156 -1.93 11.07 -17.20
C LEU A 156 -2.02 11.35 -18.72
N ALA A 157 -2.25 12.60 -19.14
CA ALA A 157 -2.24 12.98 -20.55
C ALA A 157 -0.81 12.86 -21.11
N LEU A 158 0.18 13.42 -20.42
CA LEU A 158 1.61 13.32 -20.81
C LEU A 158 2.06 11.86 -20.94
N ALA A 159 1.72 11.01 -19.96
CA ALA A 159 2.03 9.59 -20.00
C ALA A 159 1.38 8.84 -21.18
N ARG A 160 0.24 9.30 -21.68
CA ARG A 160 -0.42 8.74 -22.88
C ARG A 160 0.22 9.24 -24.18
N GLU A 161 0.58 10.51 -24.22
CA GLU A 161 1.27 11.12 -25.37
C GLU A 161 2.59 10.41 -25.61
N ALA A 162 3.43 10.23 -24.58
CA ALA A 162 4.71 9.52 -24.65
C ALA A 162 4.60 8.03 -25.09
N ARG A 163 3.47 7.38 -24.77
CA ARG A 163 3.23 5.99 -25.25
C ARG A 163 2.83 5.91 -26.71
N ARG A 164 2.36 7.00 -27.31
CA ARG A 164 1.90 7.07 -28.72
C ARG A 164 3.03 7.43 -29.67
N GLU A 165 4.05 8.13 -29.20
CA GLU A 165 5.24 8.40 -29.98
C GLU A 165 6.01 7.09 -30.17
N PRO A 166 6.24 6.64 -31.44
CA PRO A 166 7.07 5.48 -31.68
C PRO A 166 8.46 5.79 -31.09
N ARG A 167 8.95 4.91 -30.21
CA ARG A 167 10.34 4.96 -29.77
C ARG A 167 11.19 4.84 -31.02
N GLY A 168 11.76 5.95 -31.47
CA GLY A 168 12.71 5.95 -32.56
C GLY A 168 13.83 4.94 -32.24
N GLU A 169 14.06 4.05 -33.18
CA GLU A 169 15.15 3.09 -33.18
C GLU A 169 16.51 3.78 -33.10
#